data_312d9d1a4eee1181607a663b7793fb75
#
_entry.id   312d9d1a4eee1181607a663b7793fb75
#
_cell.length_a   1.000
_cell.length_b   1.000
_cell.length_c   1.000
_cell.angle_alpha   90.00
_cell.angle_beta   90.00
_cell.angle_gamma   90.00
#
_symmetry.space_group_name_H-M   'P 1'
#
loop_
_entity.id
_entity.type
_entity.pdbx_description
1 polymer ?
#
loop_
_entity_poly.entity_id
_entity_poly.type
_entity_poly.pdbx_seq_one_letter_code
_entity_poly.pdbx_strand_id
1 'polypeptide(L)'
;MLGPMDEFPVHQIPQPIAWPGSSDRNFYDRSYFNAHDRTGDIFLISGIGYYPNLGVKDAFVLVRRGDEQTAVHLSDAVDQDRLNQNVLNYRVEVTDPLHSLRIVMDETEGMAVDLTWNGLFDVVQEQRHILRAGTRVTLDAQRFAQLGSWSGHIAIDGKEIAVDPAVWIGSRDRSWGIRPIGEAEPAGRPADPPFEGMWWLYVPMAFDDFSIVLIIQEDPSGFRSLNDCTRIWKDGRVEQLGWPRVKIHYTSGTRIPTGATIEATAQSGALLRFEVESKLPVPIHVGGGYGGDSDWIHGMWKGDKFTERLTYDMTDPAIIGRAGFGVIDHVGRALCTEGSKPSVEGWGLFEHGALGRHDPSGFTDWLTVAD
;
A
#
# COMPACT_ATOMS: atom_id res chain seq x y z
N MET A 1 -14.19 -22.69 16.40
CA MET A 1 -13.52 -22.30 17.66
C MET A 1 -13.87 -20.84 17.94
N LEU A 2 -14.20 -20.52 19.20
CA LEU A 2 -14.52 -19.16 19.61
C LEU A 2 -13.24 -18.36 19.88
N GLY A 3 -13.23 -17.08 19.55
CA GLY A 3 -12.16 -16.13 19.86
C GLY A 3 -12.67 -14.96 20.72
N PRO A 4 -11.78 -14.06 21.19
CA PRO A 4 -12.19 -12.95 22.07
C PRO A 4 -13.24 -12.01 21.46
N MET A 5 -13.27 -11.86 20.11
CA MET A 5 -14.27 -11.02 19.45
C MET A 5 -15.69 -11.58 19.49
N ASP A 6 -15.86 -12.88 19.75
CA ASP A 6 -17.20 -13.48 19.86
C ASP A 6 -17.94 -13.04 21.13
N GLU A 7 -17.26 -12.36 22.08
CA GLU A 7 -17.89 -11.70 23.25
C GLU A 7 -18.66 -10.41 22.86
N PHE A 8 -18.37 -9.83 21.70
CA PHE A 8 -18.93 -8.55 21.27
C PHE A 8 -20.05 -8.76 20.23
N PRO A 9 -21.05 -7.85 20.12
CA PRO A 9 -22.16 -7.98 19.17
C PRO A 9 -21.75 -7.58 17.75
N VAL A 10 -20.71 -8.22 17.20
CA VAL A 10 -20.09 -7.89 15.89
C VAL A 10 -20.28 -8.98 14.85
N HIS A 11 -21.01 -10.05 15.16
CA HIS A 11 -21.25 -11.12 14.21
C HIS A 11 -22.09 -10.65 13.02
N GLN A 12 -21.61 -10.93 11.81
CA GLN A 12 -22.29 -10.62 10.54
C GLN A 12 -22.87 -11.87 9.86
N ILE A 13 -22.45 -13.06 10.32
CA ILE A 13 -22.88 -14.39 9.84
C ILE A 13 -23.03 -15.34 11.04
N PRO A 14 -23.72 -16.50 10.89
CA PRO A 14 -23.91 -17.48 11.98
C PRO A 14 -22.64 -18.26 12.34
N GLN A 15 -21.46 -17.65 12.26
CA GLN A 15 -20.19 -18.30 12.56
C GLN A 15 -19.33 -17.42 13.47
N PRO A 16 -18.41 -18.01 14.26
CA PRO A 16 -17.44 -17.25 15.04
C PRO A 16 -16.65 -16.28 14.18
N ILE A 17 -16.24 -15.14 14.74
CA ILE A 17 -15.54 -14.07 14.03
C ILE A 17 -14.20 -14.52 13.40
N ALA A 18 -13.53 -15.49 14.00
CA ALA A 18 -12.31 -16.05 13.46
C ALA A 18 -12.48 -16.68 12.06
N TRP A 19 -13.71 -17.02 11.67
CA TRP A 19 -14.04 -17.63 10.40
C TRP A 19 -14.64 -16.56 9.46
N PRO A 20 -14.00 -16.31 8.28
CA PRO A 20 -14.54 -15.32 7.35
C PRO A 20 -15.87 -15.81 6.74
N GLY A 21 -16.73 -14.87 6.38
CA GLY A 21 -18.00 -15.16 5.70
C GLY A 21 -17.84 -15.68 4.26
N SER A 22 -16.63 -15.60 3.72
CA SER A 22 -16.27 -16.10 2.40
C SER A 22 -15.47 -17.39 2.51
N SER A 23 -15.84 -18.40 1.72
CA SER A 23 -15.04 -19.63 1.55
C SER A 23 -13.99 -19.49 0.45
N ASP A 24 -13.87 -18.33 -0.19
CA ASP A 24 -12.87 -18.10 -1.23
C ASP A 24 -11.46 -18.23 -0.61
N ARG A 25 -10.62 -19.04 -1.25
CA ARG A 25 -9.22 -19.25 -0.89
C ARG A 25 -8.46 -17.94 -0.74
N ASN A 26 -8.79 -16.95 -1.55
CA ASN A 26 -8.12 -15.67 -1.66
C ASN A 26 -8.69 -14.60 -0.71
N PHE A 27 -9.50 -15.00 0.29
CA PHE A 27 -9.96 -14.04 1.31
C PHE A 27 -8.79 -13.55 2.16
N TYR A 28 -8.70 -12.24 2.35
CA TYR A 28 -7.65 -11.58 3.11
C TYR A 28 -8.18 -10.44 3.96
N ASP A 29 -7.43 -10.08 4.99
CA ASP A 29 -7.61 -8.86 5.79
C ASP A 29 -6.21 -8.32 6.14
N ARG A 30 -5.85 -7.12 5.66
CA ARG A 30 -4.49 -6.58 5.73
C ARG A 30 -4.45 -5.12 6.14
N SER A 31 -3.37 -4.76 6.84
CA SER A 31 -2.95 -3.38 7.04
C SER A 31 -1.64 -3.11 6.33
N TYR A 32 -1.54 -1.93 5.72
CA TYR A 32 -0.34 -1.34 5.15
C TYR A 32 -0.02 -0.04 5.87
N PHE A 33 1.25 0.23 6.07
CA PHE A 33 1.76 1.43 6.71
C PHE A 33 3.00 1.90 5.97
N ASN A 34 3.16 3.22 5.84
CA ASN A 34 4.44 3.79 5.43
C ASN A 34 4.82 4.97 6.32
N ALA A 35 6.12 5.25 6.39
CA ALA A 35 6.69 6.33 7.17
C ALA A 35 7.92 6.92 6.49
N HIS A 36 8.02 8.26 6.43
CA HIS A 36 9.17 8.96 5.87
C HIS A 36 9.36 10.34 6.51
N ASP A 37 10.58 10.85 6.44
CA ASP A 37 11.01 12.11 7.05
C ASP A 37 10.88 13.34 6.12
N ARG A 38 10.17 13.23 5.00
CA ARG A 38 10.00 14.27 3.97
C ARG A 38 11.27 14.67 3.21
N THR A 39 12.36 13.93 3.35
CA THR A 39 13.60 14.20 2.59
C THR A 39 13.74 13.30 1.37
N GLY A 40 13.31 12.05 1.48
CA GLY A 40 13.59 10.97 0.56
C GLY A 40 14.91 10.24 0.88
N ASP A 41 15.49 10.43 2.06
CA ASP A 41 16.69 9.72 2.49
C ASP A 41 16.35 8.35 3.09
N ILE A 42 15.15 8.23 3.66
CA ILE A 42 14.64 7.00 4.26
C ILE A 42 13.15 6.83 4.03
N PHE A 43 12.74 5.61 3.72
CA PHE A 43 11.36 5.22 3.59
C PHE A 43 11.14 3.86 4.22
N LEU A 44 10.26 3.79 5.21
CA LEU A 44 9.82 2.55 5.84
C LEU A 44 8.44 2.18 5.30
N ILE A 45 8.27 0.91 4.93
CA ILE A 45 6.99 0.29 4.58
C ILE A 45 6.80 -0.92 5.48
N SER A 46 5.61 -1.12 6.00
CA SER A 46 5.30 -2.25 6.86
C SER A 46 3.87 -2.71 6.68
N GLY A 47 3.57 -3.94 7.05
CA GLY A 47 2.22 -4.47 7.00
C GLY A 47 2.05 -5.75 7.79
N ILE A 48 0.78 -6.07 8.04
CA ILE A 48 0.35 -7.33 8.65
C ILE A 48 -0.86 -7.85 7.88
N GLY A 49 -0.91 -9.15 7.60
CA GLY A 49 -1.96 -9.80 6.85
C GLY A 49 -2.48 -11.06 7.49
N TYR A 50 -3.77 -11.30 7.35
CA TYR A 50 -4.48 -12.49 7.75
C TYR A 50 -5.12 -13.14 6.53
N TYR A 51 -4.83 -14.41 6.33
CA TYR A 51 -5.31 -15.21 5.20
C TYR A 51 -5.99 -16.47 5.75
N PRO A 52 -7.17 -16.33 6.36
CA PRO A 52 -7.76 -17.40 7.18
C PRO A 52 -8.07 -18.66 6.40
N ASN A 53 -8.43 -18.57 5.12
CA ASN A 53 -8.71 -19.72 4.27
C ASN A 53 -7.44 -20.43 3.74
N LEU A 54 -6.26 -19.81 3.93
CA LEU A 54 -4.95 -20.45 3.75
C LEU A 54 -4.35 -20.93 5.08
N GLY A 55 -4.90 -20.51 6.22
CA GLY A 55 -4.36 -20.81 7.55
C GLY A 55 -3.10 -20.00 7.90
N VAL A 56 -2.83 -18.89 7.19
CA VAL A 56 -1.58 -18.11 7.29
C VAL A 56 -1.85 -16.72 7.81
N LYS A 57 -0.94 -16.19 8.62
CA LYS A 57 -0.76 -14.77 8.91
C LYS A 57 0.69 -14.38 8.66
N ASP A 58 0.91 -13.18 8.16
CA ASP A 58 2.24 -12.66 7.89
C ASP A 58 2.40 -11.19 8.29
N ALA A 59 3.65 -10.77 8.45
CA ALA A 59 4.01 -9.38 8.61
C ALA A 59 5.36 -9.11 7.95
N PHE A 60 5.61 -7.86 7.63
CA PHE A 60 6.90 -7.44 7.10
C PHE A 60 7.25 -6.02 7.54
N VAL A 61 8.54 -5.75 7.57
CA VAL A 61 9.10 -4.40 7.62
C VAL A 61 10.13 -4.29 6.51
N LEU A 62 9.96 -3.30 5.64
CA LEU A 62 10.88 -2.98 4.56
C LEU A 62 11.37 -1.56 4.77
N VAL A 63 12.69 -1.38 4.73
CA VAL A 63 13.31 -0.05 4.83
C VAL A 63 14.20 0.17 3.62
N ARG A 64 13.94 1.25 2.91
CA ARG A 64 14.81 1.79 1.86
C ARG A 64 15.60 2.96 2.42
N ARG A 65 16.95 2.90 2.30
CA ARG A 65 17.84 3.97 2.72
C ARG A 65 19.01 4.08 1.75
N GLY A 66 19.11 5.21 1.08
CA GLY A 66 20.12 5.37 0.01
C GLY A 66 19.99 4.27 -1.04
N ASP A 67 21.05 3.50 -1.25
CA ASP A 67 21.09 2.42 -2.24
C ASP A 67 20.74 1.04 -1.68
N GLU A 68 20.39 0.93 -0.40
CA GLU A 68 20.02 -0.32 0.24
C GLU A 68 18.51 -0.43 0.48
N GLN A 69 17.93 -1.57 0.15
CA GLN A 69 16.55 -1.94 0.48
C GLN A 69 16.59 -3.23 1.29
N THR A 70 16.20 -3.17 2.56
CA THR A 70 16.21 -4.30 3.48
C THR A 70 14.80 -4.65 3.90
N ALA A 71 14.44 -5.93 3.84
CA ALA A 71 13.15 -6.46 4.27
C ALA A 71 13.35 -7.52 5.36
N VAL A 72 12.52 -7.47 6.40
CA VAL A 72 12.33 -8.54 7.37
C VAL A 72 10.93 -9.09 7.20
N HIS A 73 10.81 -10.40 6.97
CA HIS A 73 9.56 -11.12 6.81
C HIS A 73 9.30 -12.00 8.04
N LEU A 74 8.03 -12.05 8.44
CA LEU A 74 7.54 -12.93 9.50
C LEU A 74 6.30 -13.66 9.00
N SER A 75 6.21 -14.97 9.24
CA SER A 75 5.05 -15.80 8.87
C SER A 75 4.78 -16.84 9.94
N ASP A 76 3.48 -17.10 10.20
CA ASP A 76 3.04 -18.13 11.15
C ASP A 76 1.62 -18.61 10.81
N ALA A 77 1.17 -19.66 11.48
CA ALA A 77 -0.20 -20.13 11.39
C ALA A 77 -1.18 -19.08 11.97
N VAL A 78 -2.32 -18.90 11.30
CA VAL A 78 -3.38 -18.02 11.80
C VAL A 78 -4.05 -18.64 13.03
N ASP A 79 -4.30 -17.83 14.05
CA ASP A 79 -5.07 -18.20 15.24
C ASP A 79 -6.49 -17.59 15.23
N GLN A 80 -7.22 -17.72 16.34
CA GLN A 80 -8.60 -17.25 16.46
C GLN A 80 -8.72 -15.88 17.12
N ASP A 81 -7.63 -15.36 17.68
CA ASP A 81 -7.63 -14.06 18.35
C ASP A 81 -7.43 -12.95 17.31
N ARG A 82 -8.55 -12.33 16.92
CA ARG A 82 -8.55 -11.19 15.97
C ARG A 82 -8.34 -9.84 16.64
N LEU A 83 -8.36 -9.78 17.97
CA LEU A 83 -8.04 -8.55 18.71
C LEU A 83 -6.54 -8.37 18.88
N ASN A 84 -5.79 -9.47 18.99
CA ASN A 84 -4.35 -9.46 19.12
C ASN A 84 -3.70 -9.57 17.74
N GLN A 85 -3.47 -8.41 17.10
CA GLN A 85 -2.87 -8.34 15.78
C GLN A 85 -1.36 -8.56 15.88
N ASN A 86 -0.92 -9.80 15.85
CA ASN A 86 0.49 -10.17 15.95
C ASN A 86 0.91 -11.27 14.96
N VAL A 87 2.18 -11.23 14.60
CA VAL A 87 2.91 -12.31 13.92
C VAL A 87 4.28 -12.39 14.59
N LEU A 88 4.49 -13.38 15.43
CA LEU A 88 5.73 -13.55 16.22
C LEU A 88 6.06 -12.26 17.01
N ASN A 89 7.22 -11.67 16.73
CA ASN A 89 7.74 -10.46 17.39
C ASN A 89 7.11 -9.16 16.83
N TYR A 90 6.33 -9.24 15.75
CA TYR A 90 5.64 -8.08 15.16
C TYR A 90 4.21 -7.98 15.70
N ARG A 91 3.77 -6.77 16.08
CA ARG A 91 2.41 -6.52 16.55
C ARG A 91 1.92 -5.12 16.19
N VAL A 92 0.61 -5.02 16.01
CA VAL A 92 -0.11 -3.76 15.85
C VAL A 92 -1.05 -3.60 17.04
N GLU A 93 -0.78 -2.61 17.88
CA GLU A 93 -1.55 -2.29 19.08
C GLU A 93 -2.49 -1.11 18.78
N VAL A 94 -3.80 -1.37 18.64
CA VAL A 94 -4.79 -0.30 18.42
C VAL A 94 -5.07 0.39 19.75
N THR A 95 -4.61 1.64 19.88
CA THR A 95 -4.79 2.43 21.13
C THR A 95 -6.07 3.26 21.12
N ASP A 96 -6.44 3.80 19.96
CA ASP A 96 -7.72 4.47 19.73
C ASP A 96 -8.19 4.14 18.31
N PRO A 97 -9.28 3.33 18.15
CA PRO A 97 -9.70 2.88 16.83
C PRO A 97 -9.93 4.02 15.84
N LEU A 98 -9.36 3.88 14.63
CA LEU A 98 -9.36 4.84 13.53
C LEU A 98 -8.58 6.14 13.79
N HIS A 99 -8.00 6.34 14.96
CA HIS A 99 -7.23 7.53 15.32
C HIS A 99 -5.77 7.22 15.63
N SER A 100 -5.49 6.27 16.53
CA SER A 100 -4.11 5.97 16.92
C SER A 100 -3.83 4.48 17.09
N LEU A 101 -2.61 4.10 16.80
CA LEU A 101 -2.09 2.74 16.97
C LEU A 101 -0.57 2.79 17.17
N ARG A 102 -0.01 1.67 17.59
CA ARG A 102 1.43 1.47 17.67
C ARG A 102 1.83 0.23 16.89
N ILE A 103 2.92 0.33 16.14
CA ILE A 103 3.56 -0.81 15.47
C ILE A 103 4.83 -1.12 16.25
N VAL A 104 4.97 -2.37 16.66
CA VAL A 104 6.17 -2.84 17.35
C VAL A 104 6.67 -4.09 16.68
N MET A 105 7.94 -4.12 16.36
CA MET A 105 8.71 -5.33 16.06
C MET A 105 9.89 -5.34 17.00
N ASP A 106 9.86 -6.28 17.98
CA ASP A 106 11.01 -6.50 18.84
C ASP A 106 12.19 -6.95 17.96
N GLU A 107 13.42 -6.75 18.42
CA GLU A 107 14.60 -7.05 17.60
C GLU A 107 14.47 -8.42 16.91
N THR A 108 14.50 -8.38 15.57
CA THR A 108 14.33 -9.53 14.70
C THR A 108 15.25 -9.36 13.49
N GLU A 109 16.17 -10.31 13.31
CA GLU A 109 17.11 -10.29 12.19
C GLU A 109 17.90 -8.95 12.04
N GLY A 110 18.26 -8.32 13.17
CA GLY A 110 19.00 -7.06 13.21
C GLY A 110 18.14 -5.80 13.01
N MET A 111 16.81 -5.91 12.98
CA MET A 111 15.90 -4.78 12.85
C MET A 111 14.90 -4.73 14.01
N ALA A 112 14.62 -3.53 14.51
CA ALA A 112 13.55 -3.29 15.47
C ALA A 112 12.78 -2.03 15.10
N VAL A 113 11.48 -2.02 15.43
CA VAL A 113 10.58 -0.89 15.15
C VAL A 113 9.69 -0.67 16.36
N ASP A 114 9.58 0.58 16.80
CA ASP A 114 8.62 1.00 17.81
C ASP A 114 8.07 2.37 17.41
N LEU A 115 6.94 2.35 16.71
CA LEU A 115 6.36 3.53 16.08
C LEU A 115 4.91 3.72 16.51
N THR A 116 4.58 4.92 16.99
CA THR A 116 3.22 5.34 17.31
C THR A 116 2.67 6.21 16.17
N TRP A 117 1.52 5.80 15.65
CA TRP A 117 0.75 6.52 14.65
C TRP A 117 -0.28 7.44 15.29
N ASN A 118 -0.40 8.66 14.77
CA ASN A 118 -1.49 9.57 15.05
C ASN A 118 -2.08 10.09 13.73
N GLY A 119 -3.37 9.79 13.50
CA GLY A 119 -4.11 10.31 12.35
C GLY A 119 -4.19 11.83 12.39
N LEU A 120 -3.77 12.50 11.34
CA LEU A 120 -3.90 13.96 11.15
C LEU A 120 -5.25 14.34 10.55
N PHE A 121 -5.90 13.38 9.90
CA PHE A 121 -7.20 13.50 9.24
C PHE A 121 -8.03 12.26 9.56
N ASP A 122 -9.35 12.39 9.42
CA ASP A 122 -10.24 11.24 9.53
C ASP A 122 -9.96 10.20 8.46
N VAL A 123 -10.32 8.95 8.75
CA VAL A 123 -10.22 7.87 7.75
C VAL A 123 -11.19 8.12 6.60
N VAL A 124 -10.79 7.76 5.42
CA VAL A 124 -11.64 7.79 4.23
C VAL A 124 -11.88 6.36 3.73
N GLN A 125 -13.14 6.01 3.54
CA GLN A 125 -13.51 4.78 2.86
C GLN A 125 -13.40 5.00 1.35
N GLU A 126 -12.59 4.17 0.68
CA GLU A 126 -12.41 4.21 -0.76
C GLU A 126 -13.55 3.49 -1.50
N GLN A 127 -13.65 3.74 -2.80
CA GLN A 127 -14.56 3.02 -3.67
C GLN A 127 -14.23 1.51 -3.64
N ARG A 128 -15.29 0.66 -3.51
CA ARG A 128 -15.12 -0.79 -3.62
C ARG A 128 -14.56 -1.17 -4.98
N HIS A 129 -13.52 -1.97 -4.98
CA HIS A 129 -12.81 -2.38 -6.17
C HIS A 129 -13.17 -3.81 -6.57
N ILE A 130 -13.74 -4.00 -7.76
CA ILE A 130 -14.16 -5.32 -8.25
C ILE A 130 -13.54 -5.55 -9.62
N LEU A 131 -12.79 -6.64 -9.78
CA LEU A 131 -12.29 -7.13 -11.05
C LEU A 131 -12.83 -8.53 -11.35
N ARG A 132 -13.00 -8.83 -12.62
CA ARG A 132 -13.51 -10.13 -13.10
C ARG A 132 -12.66 -10.66 -14.25
N ALA A 133 -12.45 -11.98 -14.26
CA ALA A 133 -11.98 -12.72 -15.42
C ALA A 133 -13.18 -13.54 -15.91
N GLY A 134 -13.81 -13.10 -16.98
CA GLY A 134 -15.08 -13.65 -17.44
C GLY A 134 -16.18 -13.48 -16.38
N THR A 135 -16.73 -14.60 -15.88
CA THR A 135 -17.76 -14.60 -14.82
C THR A 135 -17.18 -14.68 -13.42
N ARG A 136 -15.88 -14.98 -13.26
CA ARG A 136 -15.22 -15.16 -11.98
C ARG A 136 -14.76 -13.81 -11.41
N VAL A 137 -15.05 -13.55 -10.15
CA VAL A 137 -14.46 -12.44 -9.40
C VAL A 137 -13.02 -12.81 -9.08
N THR A 138 -12.06 -11.98 -9.50
CA THR A 138 -10.62 -12.13 -9.23
C THR A 138 -10.13 -11.18 -8.17
N LEU A 139 -10.84 -10.06 -8.00
CA LEU A 139 -10.62 -9.10 -6.93
C LEU A 139 -11.98 -8.52 -6.51
N ASP A 140 -12.24 -8.47 -5.22
CA ASP A 140 -13.38 -7.79 -4.61
C ASP A 140 -12.92 -7.24 -3.26
N ALA A 141 -12.44 -6.01 -3.25
CA ALA A 141 -11.79 -5.42 -2.12
C ALA A 141 -12.48 -4.14 -1.67
N GLN A 142 -12.56 -3.99 -0.36
CA GLN A 142 -12.89 -2.75 0.32
C GLN A 142 -11.66 -2.24 1.07
N ARG A 143 -11.48 -0.92 1.12
CA ARG A 143 -10.36 -0.30 1.83
C ARG A 143 -10.76 1.01 2.46
N PHE A 144 -10.09 1.37 3.57
CA PHE A 144 -9.99 2.75 4.03
C PHE A 144 -8.53 3.20 4.06
N ALA A 145 -8.32 4.49 3.91
CA ALA A 145 -7.01 5.14 4.00
C ALA A 145 -7.01 6.28 5.01
N GLN A 146 -5.83 6.62 5.52
CA GLN A 146 -5.64 7.75 6.44
C GLN A 146 -4.23 8.31 6.31
N LEU A 147 -4.10 9.64 6.38
CA LEU A 147 -2.83 10.35 6.50
C LEU A 147 -2.58 10.71 7.97
N GLY A 148 -1.30 10.62 8.40
CA GLY A 148 -0.95 10.87 9.78
C GLY A 148 0.55 11.07 10.01
N SER A 149 0.91 11.22 11.27
CA SER A 149 2.29 11.38 11.72
C SER A 149 2.77 10.17 12.52
N TRP A 150 4.07 9.97 12.53
CA TRP A 150 4.74 8.93 13.27
C TRP A 150 5.68 9.48 14.33
N SER A 151 5.74 8.82 15.49
CA SER A 151 6.73 9.08 16.53
C SER A 151 7.30 7.78 17.07
N GLY A 152 8.54 7.81 17.58
CA GLY A 152 9.18 6.64 18.15
C GLY A 152 10.59 6.42 17.62
N HIS A 153 10.95 5.18 17.32
CA HIS A 153 12.28 4.86 16.81
C HIS A 153 12.29 3.60 15.92
N ILE A 154 13.30 3.56 15.06
CA ILE A 154 13.66 2.41 14.21
C ILE A 154 15.11 2.08 14.56
N ALA A 155 15.45 0.80 14.70
CA ALA A 155 16.82 0.36 14.84
C ALA A 155 17.19 -0.63 13.73
N ILE A 156 18.35 -0.42 13.09
CA ILE A 156 18.89 -1.29 12.04
C ILE A 156 20.36 -1.55 12.38
N ASP A 157 20.72 -2.81 12.57
CA ASP A 157 22.08 -3.25 12.92
C ASP A 157 22.66 -2.45 14.11
N GLY A 158 21.82 -2.24 15.13
CA GLY A 158 22.20 -1.52 16.37
C GLY A 158 22.27 -0.01 16.20
N LYS A 159 21.95 0.55 15.02
CA LYS A 159 21.85 2.01 14.80
C LYS A 159 20.43 2.47 14.96
N GLU A 160 20.18 3.33 15.91
CA GLU A 160 18.87 3.91 16.18
C GLU A 160 18.62 5.15 15.31
N ILE A 161 17.38 5.25 14.81
CA ILE A 161 16.85 6.38 14.06
C ILE A 161 15.64 6.90 14.83
N ALA A 162 15.75 8.13 15.35
CA ALA A 162 14.63 8.79 16.02
C ALA A 162 13.57 9.23 15.00
N VAL A 163 12.30 9.00 15.33
CA VAL A 163 11.15 9.36 14.51
C VAL A 163 10.38 10.48 15.21
N ASP A 164 10.55 11.71 14.72
CA ASP A 164 9.94 12.93 15.27
C ASP A 164 8.61 13.22 14.53
N PRO A 165 7.46 13.28 15.22
CA PRO A 165 6.16 13.53 14.60
C PRO A 165 6.03 14.92 13.93
N ALA A 166 6.90 15.88 14.24
CA ALA A 166 6.95 17.17 13.55
C ALA A 166 7.45 17.03 12.10
N VAL A 167 8.21 15.98 11.82
CA VAL A 167 8.86 15.72 10.52
C VAL A 167 8.30 14.48 9.86
N TRP A 168 8.17 13.37 10.61
CA TRP A 168 7.77 12.09 10.06
C TRP A 168 6.26 11.99 9.86
N ILE A 169 5.90 11.74 8.61
CA ILE A 169 4.51 11.48 8.20
C ILE A 169 4.43 10.18 7.41
N GLY A 170 3.22 9.80 7.10
CA GLY A 170 2.95 8.67 6.22
C GLY A 170 1.48 8.51 5.92
N SER A 171 1.16 7.41 5.28
CA SER A 171 -0.21 6.94 5.11
C SER A 171 -0.34 5.52 5.67
N ARG A 172 -1.56 5.18 6.02
CA ARG A 172 -1.96 3.81 6.30
C ARG A 172 -3.21 3.46 5.53
N ASP A 173 -3.33 2.23 5.13
CA ASP A 173 -4.58 1.67 4.68
C ASP A 173 -4.87 0.34 5.38
N ARG A 174 -6.15 -0.02 5.42
CA ARG A 174 -6.60 -1.35 5.77
C ARG A 174 -7.57 -1.81 4.70
N SER A 175 -7.29 -2.98 4.14
CA SER A 175 -8.09 -3.57 3.09
C SER A 175 -8.46 -5.02 3.41
N TRP A 176 -9.66 -5.40 2.99
CA TRP A 176 -10.19 -6.76 3.16
C TRP A 176 -11.05 -7.17 1.98
N GLY A 177 -11.20 -8.47 1.80
CA GLY A 177 -11.99 -9.04 0.71
C GLY A 177 -11.29 -10.16 -0.01
N ILE A 178 -11.37 -10.17 -1.34
CA ILE A 178 -10.80 -11.21 -2.20
C ILE A 178 -9.75 -10.57 -3.12
N ARG A 179 -8.56 -11.14 -3.16
CA ARG A 179 -7.48 -10.82 -4.12
C ARG A 179 -6.52 -12.00 -4.20
N PRO A 180 -5.77 -12.19 -5.31
CA PRO A 180 -4.76 -13.24 -5.39
C PRO A 180 -3.73 -13.11 -4.26
N ILE A 181 -3.53 -14.20 -3.50
CA ILE A 181 -2.63 -14.30 -2.34
C ILE A 181 -1.97 -15.68 -2.27
N GLY A 182 -0.83 -15.77 -1.58
CA GLY A 182 -0.10 -17.01 -1.40
C GLY A 182 0.40 -17.60 -2.72
N GLU A 183 0.58 -18.90 -2.74
CA GLU A 183 0.99 -19.62 -3.94
C GLU A 183 -0.09 -19.58 -5.02
N ALA A 184 0.34 -19.74 -6.28
CA ALA A 184 -0.56 -19.78 -7.40
C ALA A 184 -1.66 -20.84 -7.23
N GLU A 185 -2.86 -20.53 -7.67
CA GLU A 185 -3.96 -21.50 -7.64
C GLU A 185 -3.62 -22.75 -8.47
N PRO A 186 -3.99 -23.95 -7.98
CA PRO A 186 -3.73 -25.18 -8.72
C PRO A 186 -4.50 -25.19 -10.05
N ALA A 187 -3.94 -25.87 -11.04
CA ALA A 187 -4.63 -26.15 -12.31
C ALA A 187 -5.91 -26.98 -12.06
N GLY A 188 -6.85 -26.95 -12.99
CA GLY A 188 -8.08 -27.74 -12.91
C GLY A 188 -9.34 -26.96 -13.25
N ARG A 189 -9.18 -25.75 -13.76
CA ARG A 189 -10.23 -24.89 -14.32
C ARG A 189 -9.81 -24.35 -15.69
N PRO A 190 -10.75 -23.82 -16.50
CA PRO A 190 -10.36 -23.09 -17.70
C PRO A 190 -9.37 -21.98 -17.39
N ALA A 191 -8.37 -21.79 -18.24
CA ALA A 191 -7.41 -20.71 -18.10
C ALA A 191 -8.12 -19.35 -18.16
N ASP A 192 -7.67 -18.41 -17.33
CA ASP A 192 -8.08 -17.01 -17.47
C ASP A 192 -7.52 -16.44 -18.78
N PRO A 193 -8.13 -15.37 -19.31
CA PRO A 193 -7.53 -14.61 -20.38
C PRO A 193 -6.10 -14.19 -20.00
N PRO A 194 -5.16 -14.13 -20.96
CA PRO A 194 -3.82 -13.64 -20.68
C PRO A 194 -3.86 -12.25 -20.03
N PHE A 195 -3.02 -12.04 -19.04
CA PHE A 195 -2.86 -10.71 -18.44
C PHE A 195 -2.05 -9.83 -19.41
N GLU A 196 -2.73 -8.88 -20.05
CA GLU A 196 -2.12 -7.99 -21.05
C GLU A 196 -1.41 -6.80 -20.41
N GLY A 197 -1.96 -6.30 -19.29
CA GLY A 197 -1.39 -5.16 -18.58
C GLY A 197 -2.35 -4.52 -17.59
N MET A 198 -1.79 -3.58 -16.83
CA MET A 198 -2.49 -2.80 -15.82
C MET A 198 -1.74 -1.48 -15.62
N TRP A 199 -2.50 -0.39 -15.43
CA TRP A 199 -1.97 0.87 -14.96
C TRP A 199 -2.59 1.20 -13.62
N TRP A 200 -1.73 1.56 -12.66
CA TRP A 200 -2.10 1.80 -11.27
C TRP A 200 -1.54 3.13 -10.78
N LEU A 201 -2.33 3.88 -10.03
CA LEU A 201 -1.90 5.08 -9.34
C LEU A 201 -2.61 5.18 -7.98
N TYR A 202 -1.81 5.38 -6.93
CA TYR A 202 -2.31 5.65 -5.58
C TYR A 202 -1.52 6.79 -4.95
N VAL A 203 -2.22 7.87 -4.56
CA VAL A 203 -1.59 9.12 -4.13
C VAL A 203 -2.33 9.68 -2.90
N PRO A 204 -2.10 9.11 -1.71
CA PRO A 204 -2.48 9.75 -0.46
C PRO A 204 -1.45 10.83 -0.09
N MET A 205 -1.89 12.10 0.00
CA MET A 205 -1.06 13.28 0.29
C MET A 205 -1.66 14.14 1.39
N ALA A 206 -0.84 14.56 2.36
CA ALA A 206 -1.20 15.49 3.43
C ALA A 206 -0.67 16.89 3.13
N PHE A 207 -1.55 17.87 3.22
CA PHE A 207 -1.27 19.32 3.22
C PHE A 207 -1.59 19.87 4.61
N ASP A 208 -1.27 21.15 4.87
CA ASP A 208 -1.49 21.72 6.20
C ASP A 208 -2.95 21.65 6.66
N ASP A 209 -3.93 21.97 5.79
CA ASP A 209 -5.34 22.07 6.15
C ASP A 209 -6.21 20.91 5.65
N PHE A 210 -5.73 20.13 4.69
CA PHE A 210 -6.47 19.02 4.09
C PHE A 210 -5.53 17.90 3.65
N SER A 211 -6.10 16.73 3.39
CA SER A 211 -5.45 15.64 2.67
C SER A 211 -6.23 15.26 1.43
N ILE A 212 -5.58 14.58 0.50
CA ILE A 212 -6.23 13.88 -0.60
C ILE A 212 -5.90 12.40 -0.54
N VAL A 213 -6.87 11.58 -0.96
CA VAL A 213 -6.66 10.17 -1.30
C VAL A 213 -7.13 9.99 -2.74
N LEU A 214 -6.19 9.72 -3.64
CA LEU A 214 -6.46 9.46 -5.05
C LEU A 214 -6.08 8.03 -5.37
N ILE A 215 -6.98 7.30 -6.03
CA ILE A 215 -6.75 5.93 -6.47
C ILE A 215 -7.36 5.72 -7.86
N ILE A 216 -6.55 5.22 -8.79
CA ILE A 216 -6.97 4.92 -10.15
C ILE A 216 -6.38 3.59 -10.57
N GLN A 217 -7.21 2.74 -11.18
CA GLN A 217 -6.74 1.60 -11.95
C GLN A 217 -7.33 1.64 -13.35
N GLU A 218 -6.48 1.49 -14.36
CA GLU A 218 -6.86 1.40 -15.76
C GLU A 218 -6.47 0.02 -16.33
N ASP A 219 -7.28 -0.47 -17.25
CA ASP A 219 -6.94 -1.61 -18.09
C ASP A 219 -5.98 -1.19 -19.23
N PRO A 220 -5.50 -2.13 -20.08
CA PRO A 220 -4.61 -1.79 -21.18
C PRO A 220 -5.14 -0.73 -22.15
N SER A 221 -6.44 -0.58 -22.30
CA SER A 221 -7.07 0.42 -23.17
C SER A 221 -7.25 1.80 -22.54
N GLY A 222 -6.99 1.93 -21.22
CA GLY A 222 -7.23 3.14 -20.44
C GLY A 222 -8.63 3.21 -19.83
N PHE A 223 -9.41 2.13 -19.86
CA PHE A 223 -10.69 2.07 -19.15
C PHE A 223 -10.45 1.97 -17.64
N ARG A 224 -11.03 2.89 -16.87
CA ARG A 224 -10.89 2.94 -15.41
C ARG A 224 -11.83 1.95 -14.72
N SER A 225 -11.29 0.90 -14.16
CA SER A 225 -12.01 -0.04 -13.30
C SER A 225 -12.14 0.49 -11.86
N LEU A 226 -11.27 1.42 -11.46
CA LEU A 226 -11.28 2.16 -10.20
C LEU A 226 -10.93 3.61 -10.48
N ASN A 227 -11.71 4.55 -9.91
CA ASN A 227 -11.48 5.98 -10.11
C ASN A 227 -12.09 6.77 -8.96
N ASP A 228 -11.27 7.09 -7.98
CA ASP A 228 -11.68 7.82 -6.79
C ASP A 228 -10.65 8.90 -6.44
N CYS A 229 -11.13 10.06 -6.04
CA CYS A 229 -10.30 11.15 -5.56
C CYS A 229 -11.07 11.92 -4.49
N THR A 230 -10.66 11.81 -3.25
CA THR A 230 -11.35 12.39 -2.10
C THR A 230 -10.44 13.37 -1.38
N ARG A 231 -10.97 14.56 -1.04
CA ARG A 231 -10.31 15.54 -0.18
C ARG A 231 -10.96 15.54 1.19
N ILE A 232 -10.14 15.53 2.24
CA ILE A 232 -10.55 15.50 3.64
C ILE A 232 -9.89 16.66 4.37
N TRP A 233 -10.66 17.49 5.07
CA TRP A 233 -10.15 18.58 5.89
C TRP A 233 -9.97 18.16 7.35
N LYS A 234 -9.16 18.91 8.08
CA LYS A 234 -8.96 18.72 9.53
C LYS A 234 -10.24 18.86 10.37
N ASP A 235 -11.24 19.57 9.85
CA ASP A 235 -12.55 19.72 10.49
C ASP A 235 -13.52 18.56 10.19
N GLY A 236 -13.06 17.50 9.54
CA GLY A 236 -13.84 16.30 9.20
C GLY A 236 -14.69 16.44 7.94
N ARG A 237 -14.68 17.59 7.25
CA ARG A 237 -15.38 17.70 5.96
C ARG A 237 -14.72 16.80 4.92
N VAL A 238 -15.57 16.17 4.11
CA VAL A 238 -15.16 15.30 3.00
C VAL A 238 -15.75 15.84 1.70
N GLU A 239 -14.95 15.88 0.64
CA GLU A 239 -15.35 16.29 -0.70
C GLU A 239 -14.83 15.29 -1.72
N GLN A 240 -15.76 14.78 -2.53
CA GLN A 240 -15.40 14.01 -3.71
C GLN A 240 -14.94 14.97 -4.81
N LEU A 241 -13.70 14.79 -5.28
CA LEU A 241 -13.17 15.58 -6.40
C LEU A 241 -13.53 14.91 -7.74
N GLY A 242 -13.90 15.76 -8.73
CA GLY A 242 -14.33 15.27 -10.05
C GLY A 242 -13.17 14.83 -10.93
N TRP A 243 -13.37 13.72 -11.61
CA TRP A 243 -12.57 13.11 -12.68
C TRP A 243 -11.09 13.55 -12.75
N PRO A 244 -10.22 12.97 -11.95
CA PRO A 244 -8.81 13.32 -12.00
C PRO A 244 -8.22 12.98 -13.38
N ARG A 245 -7.57 13.98 -13.98
CA ARG A 245 -6.74 13.83 -15.16
C ARG A 245 -5.30 13.69 -14.70
N VAL A 246 -4.60 12.69 -15.20
CA VAL A 246 -3.25 12.38 -14.75
C VAL A 246 -2.33 12.31 -15.95
N LYS A 247 -1.15 12.92 -15.78
CA LYS A 247 0.01 12.73 -16.66
C LYS A 247 1.19 12.32 -15.80
N ILE A 248 1.65 11.09 -15.98
CA ILE A 248 2.89 10.61 -15.33
C ILE A 248 4.10 11.10 -16.13
N HIS A 249 5.13 11.50 -15.42
CA HIS A 249 6.45 11.84 -15.98
C HIS A 249 7.40 10.69 -15.64
N TYR A 250 8.00 10.09 -16.65
CA TYR A 250 8.90 8.95 -16.50
C TYR A 250 10.37 9.34 -16.72
N THR A 251 11.27 8.58 -16.13
CA THR A 251 12.67 8.58 -16.51
C THR A 251 12.79 7.96 -17.90
N SER A 252 13.41 8.69 -18.86
CA SER A 252 13.64 8.21 -20.24
C SER A 252 14.29 6.83 -20.26
N GLY A 253 13.82 5.96 -21.14
CA GLY A 253 14.27 4.58 -21.24
C GLY A 253 13.78 3.64 -20.15
N THR A 254 12.84 4.08 -19.30
CA THR A 254 12.30 3.27 -18.19
C THR A 254 10.78 3.42 -18.06
N ARG A 255 10.19 2.71 -17.08
CA ARG A 255 8.83 2.94 -16.58
C ARG A 255 8.84 3.47 -15.13
N ILE A 256 9.98 3.99 -14.67
CA ILE A 256 10.11 4.54 -13.32
C ILE A 256 9.63 6.00 -13.35
N PRO A 257 8.60 6.38 -12.57
CA PRO A 257 8.10 7.74 -12.58
C PRO A 257 9.04 8.69 -11.85
N THR A 258 9.20 9.89 -12.38
CA THR A 258 9.83 11.04 -11.70
C THR A 258 8.80 11.93 -11.02
N GLY A 259 7.53 11.73 -11.31
CA GLY A 259 6.42 12.47 -10.74
C GLY A 259 5.17 12.44 -11.62
N ALA A 260 4.22 13.32 -11.31
CA ALA A 260 2.98 13.44 -12.06
C ALA A 260 2.40 14.86 -12.00
N THR A 261 1.65 15.23 -13.04
CA THR A 261 0.70 16.32 -13.01
C THR A 261 -0.70 15.73 -12.86
N ILE A 262 -1.43 16.11 -11.81
CA ILE A 262 -2.78 15.65 -11.53
C ILE A 262 -3.72 16.86 -11.47
N GLU A 263 -4.83 16.80 -12.21
CA GLU A 263 -5.86 17.81 -12.19
C GLU A 263 -7.20 17.22 -11.78
N ALA A 264 -7.87 17.83 -10.81
CA ALA A 264 -9.19 17.42 -10.34
C ALA A 264 -10.09 18.66 -10.14
N THR A 265 -11.40 18.46 -10.15
CA THR A 265 -12.37 19.58 -10.02
C THR A 265 -13.07 19.47 -8.67
N ALA A 266 -13.03 20.53 -7.89
CA ALA A 266 -13.80 20.66 -6.66
C ALA A 266 -15.31 20.79 -6.94
N GLN A 267 -16.16 20.51 -5.96
CA GLN A 267 -17.62 20.70 -6.06
C GLN A 267 -18.00 22.18 -6.36
N SER A 268 -17.16 23.12 -5.95
CA SER A 268 -17.30 24.55 -6.30
C SER A 268 -17.05 24.87 -7.77
N GLY A 269 -16.54 23.93 -8.56
CA GLY A 269 -16.06 24.13 -9.93
C GLY A 269 -14.61 24.61 -10.01
N ALA A 270 -13.92 24.83 -8.89
CA ALA A 270 -12.51 25.22 -8.90
C ALA A 270 -11.63 24.05 -9.36
N LEU A 271 -10.65 24.35 -10.21
CA LEU A 271 -9.63 23.40 -10.62
C LEU A 271 -8.56 23.29 -9.53
N LEU A 272 -8.31 22.07 -9.07
CA LEU A 272 -7.15 21.72 -8.27
C LEU A 272 -6.10 21.10 -9.20
N ARG A 273 -4.86 21.57 -9.09
CA ARG A 273 -3.72 21.01 -9.81
C ARG A 273 -2.63 20.65 -8.82
N PHE A 274 -2.19 19.41 -8.89
CA PHE A 274 -1.11 18.86 -8.07
C PHE A 274 0.08 18.54 -8.98
N GLU A 275 1.21 19.20 -8.71
CA GLU A 275 2.50 18.83 -9.29
C GLU A 275 3.22 17.94 -8.28
N VAL A 276 3.31 16.66 -8.59
CA VAL A 276 3.91 15.65 -7.71
C VAL A 276 5.32 15.35 -8.18
N GLU A 277 6.28 15.45 -7.26
CA GLU A 277 7.65 15.00 -7.41
C GLU A 277 7.83 13.68 -6.67
N SER A 278 8.39 12.66 -7.33
CA SER A 278 8.72 11.39 -6.71
C SER A 278 10.16 11.38 -6.19
N LYS A 279 10.33 10.86 -4.98
CA LYS A 279 11.64 10.70 -4.33
C LYS A 279 11.77 9.26 -3.84
N LEU A 280 13.00 8.75 -3.80
CA LEU A 280 13.36 7.46 -3.22
C LEU A 280 12.45 6.31 -3.69
N PRO A 281 12.62 5.79 -4.91
CA PRO A 281 11.79 4.70 -5.42
C PRO A 281 12.00 3.41 -4.63
N VAL A 282 10.90 2.78 -4.25
CA VAL A 282 10.85 1.50 -3.53
C VAL A 282 9.98 0.53 -4.33
N PRO A 283 10.57 -0.33 -5.18
CA PRO A 283 9.81 -1.40 -5.84
C PRO A 283 9.29 -2.37 -4.79
N ILE A 284 7.98 -2.32 -4.48
CA ILE A 284 7.39 -3.10 -3.38
C ILE A 284 7.27 -4.60 -3.67
N HIS A 285 7.47 -5.02 -4.90
CA HIS A 285 7.60 -6.43 -5.26
C HIS A 285 9.02 -6.99 -5.01
N VAL A 286 9.99 -6.13 -4.66
CA VAL A 286 11.34 -6.54 -4.27
C VAL A 286 11.40 -6.56 -2.75
N GLY A 287 11.11 -7.71 -2.15
CA GLY A 287 11.10 -7.91 -0.70
C GLY A 287 9.86 -7.38 0.04
N GLY A 288 8.92 -6.74 -0.63
CA GLY A 288 7.67 -6.27 -0.01
C GLY A 288 6.48 -7.23 -0.18
N GLY A 289 6.63 -8.33 -0.93
CA GLY A 289 5.60 -9.38 -1.04
C GLY A 289 4.42 -9.07 -1.95
N TYR A 290 4.51 -8.04 -2.81
CA TYR A 290 3.41 -7.60 -3.69
C TYR A 290 3.39 -8.28 -5.08
N GLY A 291 3.78 -9.54 -5.14
CA GLY A 291 3.83 -10.33 -6.37
C GLY A 291 5.12 -10.10 -7.17
N GLY A 292 5.34 -10.92 -8.22
CA GLY A 292 6.53 -10.80 -9.07
C GLY A 292 7.84 -11.22 -8.41
N ASP A 293 7.87 -11.50 -7.11
CA ASP A 293 9.00 -12.02 -6.39
C ASP A 293 8.81 -13.51 -6.11
N SER A 294 9.83 -14.31 -6.35
CA SER A 294 9.84 -15.74 -6.00
C SER A 294 10.13 -15.98 -4.52
N ASP A 295 10.68 -14.96 -3.84
CA ASP A 295 11.22 -15.14 -2.49
C ASP A 295 10.10 -15.11 -1.45
N TRP A 296 9.16 -14.17 -1.60
CA TRP A 296 8.04 -14.04 -0.69
C TRP A 296 6.84 -13.35 -1.35
N ILE A 297 5.64 -13.88 -1.07
CA ILE A 297 4.35 -13.31 -1.48
C ILE A 297 3.43 -13.34 -0.26
N HIS A 298 2.67 -12.29 -0.03
CA HIS A 298 1.70 -12.22 1.06
C HIS A 298 0.74 -13.41 1.06
N GLY A 299 0.63 -14.05 2.25
CA GLY A 299 -0.18 -15.25 2.45
C GLY A 299 0.53 -16.56 2.07
N MET A 300 1.80 -16.52 1.66
CA MET A 300 2.58 -17.72 1.38
C MET A 300 2.94 -18.40 2.71
N TRP A 301 2.74 -19.74 2.78
CA TRP A 301 3.17 -20.53 3.90
C TRP A 301 4.68 -20.78 3.82
N LYS A 302 5.43 -20.28 4.80
CA LYS A 302 6.89 -20.44 4.88
C LYS A 302 7.32 -21.38 6.02
N GLY A 303 6.37 -21.92 6.77
CA GLY A 303 6.61 -22.74 7.97
C GLY A 303 6.15 -22.06 9.26
N ASP A 304 6.13 -22.82 10.36
CA ASP A 304 5.83 -22.28 11.68
C ASP A 304 6.94 -21.35 12.15
N LYS A 305 6.57 -20.22 12.72
CA LYS A 305 7.49 -19.23 13.32
C LYS A 305 8.65 -18.83 12.40
N PHE A 306 8.33 -18.60 11.15
CA PHE A 306 9.32 -18.23 10.14
C PHE A 306 9.72 -16.77 10.26
N THR A 307 11.03 -16.49 10.24
CA THR A 307 11.61 -15.15 10.05
C THR A 307 12.72 -15.22 9.02
N GLU A 308 12.88 -14.17 8.23
CA GLU A 308 14.03 -13.99 7.34
C GLU A 308 14.34 -12.52 7.14
N ARG A 309 15.59 -12.21 6.84
CA ARG A 309 16.02 -10.88 6.36
C ARG A 309 16.62 -11.01 4.97
N LEU A 310 16.19 -10.16 4.06
CA LEU A 310 16.76 -9.98 2.73
C LEU A 310 17.22 -8.54 2.56
N THR A 311 18.39 -8.37 1.96
CA THR A 311 18.95 -7.05 1.65
C THR A 311 19.30 -7.01 0.18
N TYR A 312 18.82 -5.96 -0.49
CA TYR A 312 18.98 -5.73 -1.92
C TYR A 312 19.83 -4.48 -2.16
N ASP A 313 20.85 -4.61 -2.99
CA ASP A 313 21.61 -3.47 -3.53
C ASP A 313 20.83 -2.88 -4.71
N MET A 314 20.27 -1.71 -4.51
CA MET A 314 19.46 -1.03 -5.53
C MET A 314 20.29 -0.31 -6.59
N THR A 315 21.61 -0.51 -6.59
CA THR A 315 22.51 -0.15 -7.71
C THR A 315 22.80 -1.35 -8.61
N ASP A 316 22.49 -2.58 -8.17
CA ASP A 316 22.65 -3.80 -8.98
C ASP A 316 21.70 -3.78 -10.18
N PRO A 317 22.19 -3.83 -11.43
CA PRO A 317 21.36 -3.85 -12.63
C PRO A 317 20.32 -4.98 -12.65
N ALA A 318 20.61 -6.13 -12.01
CA ALA A 318 19.68 -7.24 -11.94
C ALA A 318 18.47 -6.93 -11.04
N ILE A 319 18.67 -6.13 -9.99
CA ILE A 319 17.60 -5.67 -9.09
C ILE A 319 16.84 -4.51 -9.72
N ILE A 320 17.56 -3.48 -10.24
CA ILE A 320 16.93 -2.33 -10.91
C ILE A 320 16.09 -2.79 -12.11
N GLY A 321 16.57 -3.76 -12.88
CA GLY A 321 15.84 -4.31 -14.03
C GLY A 321 14.49 -4.91 -13.67
N ARG A 322 14.26 -5.29 -12.39
CA ARG A 322 12.97 -5.79 -11.90
C ARG A 322 11.97 -4.65 -11.64
N ALA A 323 12.44 -3.44 -11.35
CA ALA A 323 11.60 -2.33 -10.87
C ALA A 323 10.42 -2.01 -11.80
N GLY A 324 10.61 -2.08 -13.13
CA GLY A 324 9.56 -1.81 -14.11
C GLY A 324 8.46 -2.89 -14.23
N PHE A 325 8.60 -4.03 -13.54
CA PHE A 325 7.68 -5.16 -13.61
C PHE A 325 6.74 -5.25 -12.40
N GLY A 326 6.66 -4.22 -11.58
CA GLY A 326 5.79 -4.15 -10.42
C GLY A 326 5.37 -2.71 -10.10
N VAL A 327 4.69 -2.56 -8.98
CA VAL A 327 4.32 -1.25 -8.44
C VAL A 327 5.50 -0.70 -7.64
N ILE A 328 5.70 0.61 -7.75
CA ILE A 328 6.80 1.33 -7.08
C ILE A 328 6.20 2.38 -6.17
N ASP A 329 6.52 2.30 -4.88
CA ASP A 329 6.23 3.33 -3.89
C ASP A 329 7.33 4.39 -3.91
N HIS A 330 6.93 5.64 -3.72
CA HIS A 330 7.87 6.76 -3.60
C HIS A 330 7.44 7.66 -2.45
N VAL A 331 8.40 8.29 -1.80
CA VAL A 331 8.12 9.48 -1.02
C VAL A 331 7.67 10.56 -2.00
N GLY A 332 6.42 10.98 -1.89
CA GLY A 332 5.81 12.00 -2.75
C GLY A 332 5.86 13.38 -2.11
N ARG A 333 6.34 14.38 -2.86
CA ARG A 333 6.18 15.80 -2.55
C ARG A 333 5.25 16.42 -3.57
N ALA A 334 4.25 17.17 -3.13
CA ALA A 334 3.29 17.79 -4.04
C ALA A 334 3.18 19.30 -3.80
N LEU A 335 3.00 20.06 -4.89
CA LEU A 335 2.52 21.44 -4.84
C LEU A 335 1.09 21.46 -5.37
N CYS A 336 0.15 21.85 -4.51
CA CYS A 336 -1.26 22.00 -4.89
C CYS A 336 -1.59 23.46 -5.15
N THR A 337 -2.24 23.73 -6.29
CA THR A 337 -2.88 25.04 -6.60
C THR A 337 -4.37 24.84 -6.75
N GLU A 338 -5.19 25.76 -6.22
CA GLU A 338 -6.64 25.76 -6.36
C GLU A 338 -7.09 27.10 -6.93
N GLY A 339 -7.44 27.13 -8.24
CA GLY A 339 -7.78 28.35 -8.94
C GLY A 339 -6.66 29.40 -8.87
N SER A 340 -6.95 30.58 -8.32
CA SER A 340 -5.97 31.66 -8.14
C SER A 340 -5.33 31.73 -6.74
N LYS A 341 -5.57 30.74 -5.87
CA LYS A 341 -4.99 30.71 -4.53
C LYS A 341 -3.48 30.44 -4.60
N PRO A 342 -2.70 30.89 -3.60
CA PRO A 342 -1.31 30.48 -3.45
C PRO A 342 -1.17 28.97 -3.42
N SER A 343 -0.07 28.44 -3.98
CA SER A 343 0.25 27.03 -3.89
C SER A 343 0.57 26.62 -2.46
N VAL A 344 0.14 25.42 -2.08
CA VAL A 344 0.46 24.79 -0.79
C VAL A 344 1.25 23.52 -1.02
N GLU A 345 2.23 23.27 -0.14
CA GLU A 345 3.05 22.06 -0.21
C GLU A 345 2.41 20.94 0.60
N GLY A 346 2.51 19.71 0.08
CA GLY A 346 2.07 18.50 0.74
C GLY A 346 3.06 17.36 0.55
N TRP A 347 2.95 16.36 1.41
CA TRP A 347 3.80 15.16 1.40
C TRP A 347 2.96 13.91 1.65
N GLY A 348 3.44 12.78 1.14
CA GLY A 348 2.77 11.50 1.31
C GLY A 348 3.37 10.41 0.45
N LEU A 349 2.54 9.45 0.07
CA LEU A 349 2.89 8.37 -0.83
C LEU A 349 2.55 8.76 -2.28
N PHE A 350 3.47 8.47 -3.19
CA PHE A 350 3.21 8.42 -4.62
C PHE A 350 3.51 7.00 -5.11
N GLU A 351 2.48 6.20 -5.28
CA GLU A 351 2.58 4.82 -5.72
C GLU A 351 2.11 4.69 -7.16
N HIS A 352 2.95 4.13 -8.02
CA HIS A 352 2.62 3.95 -9.43
C HIS A 352 3.20 2.66 -10.01
N GLY A 353 2.45 2.06 -10.95
CA GLY A 353 2.91 0.95 -11.78
C GLY A 353 2.20 0.91 -13.12
N ALA A 354 2.97 0.77 -14.19
CA ALA A 354 2.47 0.49 -15.54
C ALA A 354 3.03 -0.85 -15.99
N LEU A 355 2.25 -1.91 -15.82
CA LEU A 355 2.63 -3.29 -16.12
C LEU A 355 2.07 -3.70 -17.48
N GLY A 356 2.90 -4.28 -18.34
CA GLY A 356 2.48 -4.73 -19.65
C GLY A 356 2.04 -3.60 -20.58
N ARG A 357 0.99 -3.85 -21.37
CA ARG A 357 0.40 -2.90 -22.31
C ARG A 357 -0.41 -1.82 -21.57
N HIS A 358 -0.26 -0.57 -21.99
CA HIS A 358 -1.13 0.55 -21.61
C HIS A 358 -1.13 1.60 -22.72
N ASP A 359 -2.18 1.61 -23.53
CA ASP A 359 -2.29 2.44 -24.74
C ASP A 359 -2.19 3.95 -24.47
N PRO A 360 -2.82 4.51 -23.40
CA PRO A 360 -2.68 5.94 -23.11
C PRO A 360 -1.26 6.39 -22.75
N SER A 361 -0.41 5.50 -22.21
CA SER A 361 1.00 5.79 -21.95
C SER A 361 1.91 5.49 -23.13
N GLY A 362 1.40 4.93 -24.23
CA GLY A 362 2.19 4.49 -25.37
C GLY A 362 2.95 3.17 -25.15
N PHE A 363 2.66 2.44 -24.08
CA PHE A 363 3.30 1.15 -23.80
C PHE A 363 2.54 0.02 -24.50
N THR A 364 3.14 -0.52 -25.56
CA THR A 364 2.48 -1.54 -26.42
C THR A 364 2.64 -2.97 -25.90
N ASP A 365 3.59 -3.21 -25.01
CA ASP A 365 3.93 -4.53 -24.45
C ASP A 365 4.70 -4.39 -23.14
N TRP A 366 5.28 -5.48 -22.63
CA TRP A 366 6.08 -5.51 -21.39
C TRP A 366 7.43 -4.81 -21.48
N LEU A 367 7.97 -4.60 -22.66
CA LEU A 367 9.34 -4.11 -22.89
C LEU A 367 9.36 -2.65 -23.36
N THR A 368 8.25 -2.12 -23.86
CA THR A 368 8.14 -0.71 -24.25
C THR A 368 8.36 0.17 -23.02
N VAL A 369 9.21 1.19 -23.15
CA VAL A 369 9.56 2.15 -22.11
C VAL A 369 9.24 3.58 -22.56
N ALA A 370 9.30 4.54 -21.66
CA ALA A 370 9.11 5.96 -21.98
C ALA A 370 10.29 6.50 -22.82
N ASP A 371 9.98 7.45 -23.70
CA ASP A 371 10.96 8.16 -24.55
C ASP A 371 11.90 9.07 -23.74
#